data_7e0f8e63546ed02356f3118496896abd
#
_entry.id   7e0f8e63546ed02356f3118496896abd
#
_cell.length_a   1.000
_cell.length_b   1.000
_cell.length_c   1.000
_cell.angle_alpha   90.00
_cell.angle_beta   90.00
_cell.angle_gamma   90.00
#
_symmetry.space_group_name_H-M   'P 1'
#
loop_
_entity.id
_entity.type
_entity.pdbx_description
1 polymer ?
#
loop_
_entity_poly.entity_id
_entity_poly.type
_entity_poly.pdbx_seq_one_letter_code
_entity_poly.pdbx_strand_id
1 'polypeptide(L)'
;MSMPDASVLDAKANTTIAFTDGACKGNPGAGGWGAYLVFADGQTEAWCGGDSATTNNRMELMGAIYALINSPTDSTLEIWTDSSYVKNGITQWIDGWKKKGWKTANKKPVANQDLWQQLDELRQARDVSWHWVKGHAGHEGNEKADALANLGVERVLAGNPDPYNTIAATNTQSTKEVKKKP
;
A
#
# COMPACT_ATOMS: atom_id res chain seq x y z
N MET A 1 -15.17 34.37 12.41
CA MET A 1 -15.17 33.18 11.56
C MET A 1 -15.86 32.04 12.26
N SER A 2 -16.79 31.47 11.58
CA SER A 2 -17.41 30.27 12.17
C SER A 2 -16.46 29.10 12.10
N MET A 3 -16.57 28.24 13.07
CA MET A 3 -15.87 26.98 13.03
C MET A 3 -16.39 26.17 11.84
N PRO A 4 -15.54 25.34 11.22
CA PRO A 4 -16.05 24.36 10.28
C PRO A 4 -17.12 23.54 10.99
N ASP A 5 -18.13 23.12 10.26
CA ASP A 5 -19.14 22.30 10.89
C ASP A 5 -18.56 20.95 11.35
N ALA A 6 -19.24 20.33 12.28
CA ALA A 6 -18.76 19.10 12.90
C ALA A 6 -18.58 17.97 11.89
N SER A 7 -19.42 17.93 10.86
CA SER A 7 -19.34 16.85 9.87
C SER A 7 -18.04 16.92 9.05
N VAL A 8 -17.59 18.14 8.72
CA VAL A 8 -16.35 18.33 7.99
C VAL A 8 -15.16 17.95 8.86
N LEU A 9 -15.15 18.35 10.11
CA LEU A 9 -14.08 18.00 11.04
C LEU A 9 -14.04 16.50 11.28
N ASP A 10 -15.20 15.88 11.45
CA ASP A 10 -15.28 14.44 11.68
C ASP A 10 -14.78 13.66 10.47
N ALA A 11 -15.12 14.09 9.26
CA ALA A 11 -14.64 13.44 8.05
C ALA A 11 -13.11 13.46 7.97
N LYS A 12 -12.49 14.60 8.30
CA LYS A 12 -11.03 14.70 8.30
C LYS A 12 -10.42 13.93 9.45
N ALA A 13 -11.07 13.96 10.62
CA ALA A 13 -10.55 13.27 11.79
C ALA A 13 -10.58 11.77 11.63
N ASN A 14 -11.41 11.24 10.72
CA ASN A 14 -11.53 9.80 10.49
C ASN A 14 -10.96 9.39 9.15
N THR A 15 -9.88 10.02 8.73
CA THR A 15 -9.21 9.69 7.48
C THR A 15 -7.85 9.08 7.75
N THR A 16 -7.59 7.94 7.15
CA THR A 16 -6.27 7.32 7.12
C THR A 16 -5.59 7.72 5.81
N ILE A 17 -4.34 8.11 5.88
CA ILE A 17 -3.55 8.44 4.70
C ILE A 17 -2.49 7.38 4.54
N ALA A 18 -2.38 6.80 3.36
CA ALA A 18 -1.39 5.78 3.05
C ALA A 18 -0.52 6.22 1.88
N PHE A 19 0.77 5.97 2.01
CA PHE A 19 1.73 6.17 0.93
C PHE A 19 2.28 4.80 0.57
N THR A 20 2.23 4.45 -0.72
CA THR A 20 2.61 3.11 -1.14
C THR A 20 3.63 3.17 -2.28
N ASP A 21 4.46 2.14 -2.35
CA ASP A 21 5.48 2.04 -3.39
C ASP A 21 5.85 0.58 -3.61
N GLY A 22 6.49 0.33 -4.74
CA GLY A 22 7.02 -0.98 -5.07
C GLY A 22 8.40 -0.86 -5.69
N ALA A 23 9.23 -1.85 -5.47
CA ALA A 23 10.58 -1.92 -6.01
C ALA A 23 10.88 -3.34 -6.44
N CYS A 24 11.72 -3.51 -7.44
CA CYS A 24 12.09 -4.83 -7.92
C CYS A 24 13.51 -4.79 -8.47
N LYS A 25 14.33 -5.74 -8.04
CA LYS A 25 15.69 -5.88 -8.57
C LYS A 25 15.66 -6.86 -9.73
N GLY A 26 15.79 -6.30 -10.95
CA GLY A 26 15.50 -7.10 -12.13
C GLY A 26 13.98 -7.26 -12.26
N ASN A 27 13.46 -7.24 -13.42
CA ASN A 27 12.02 -7.27 -13.62
C ASN A 27 11.69 -8.34 -14.65
N PRO A 28 11.51 -9.63 -14.25
CA PRO A 28 11.27 -10.09 -12.88
C PRO A 28 12.51 -10.28 -12.03
N GLY A 29 12.30 -10.37 -10.72
CA GLY A 29 13.36 -10.59 -9.75
C GLY A 29 12.83 -10.41 -8.33
N ALA A 30 13.75 -10.28 -7.38
CA ALA A 30 13.37 -10.04 -6.00
C ALA A 30 12.76 -8.64 -5.87
N GLY A 31 11.58 -8.56 -5.30
CA GLY A 31 10.87 -7.30 -5.16
C GLY A 31 10.34 -7.08 -3.77
N GLY A 32 10.06 -5.81 -3.46
CA GLY A 32 9.49 -5.41 -2.19
C GLY A 32 8.42 -4.33 -2.40
N TRP A 33 7.53 -4.25 -1.44
CA TRP A 33 6.49 -3.21 -1.40
C TRP A 33 6.55 -2.50 -0.06
N GLY A 34 6.07 -1.27 -0.05
CA GLY A 34 5.98 -0.48 1.16
C GLY A 34 4.62 0.18 1.28
N ALA A 35 4.12 0.28 2.51
CA ALA A 35 2.90 0.99 2.83
C ALA A 35 3.10 1.72 4.15
N TYR A 36 3.14 3.04 4.07
CA TYR A 36 3.29 3.89 5.24
C TYR A 36 1.93 4.52 5.54
N LEU A 37 1.39 4.23 6.73
CA LEU A 37 0.05 4.67 7.10
C LEU A 37 0.10 5.70 8.21
N VAL A 38 -0.69 6.76 8.04
CA VAL A 38 -0.89 7.78 9.06
C VAL A 38 -2.37 7.75 9.42
N PHE A 39 -2.67 7.36 10.65
CA PHE A 39 -4.04 7.23 11.12
C PHE A 39 -4.60 8.57 11.58
N ALA A 40 -5.92 8.62 11.74
CA ALA A 40 -6.62 9.84 12.11
C ALA A 40 -6.12 10.43 13.43
N ASP A 41 -5.65 9.58 14.36
CA ASP A 41 -5.13 10.03 15.67
C ASP A 41 -3.65 10.43 15.61
N GLY A 42 -3.04 10.41 14.45
CA GLY A 42 -1.63 10.76 14.27
C GLY A 42 -0.66 9.62 14.47
N GLN A 43 -1.11 8.47 14.91
CA GLN A 43 -0.24 7.30 14.99
C GLN A 43 0.08 6.79 13.59
N THR A 44 1.16 6.04 13.47
CA THR A 44 1.64 5.57 12.17
C THR A 44 1.97 4.09 12.22
N GLU A 45 1.90 3.46 11.05
CA GLU A 45 2.44 2.13 10.82
C GLU A 45 3.27 2.16 9.54
N ALA A 46 4.31 1.34 9.51
CA ALA A 46 5.23 1.30 8.37
C ALA A 46 5.45 -0.15 7.97
N TRP A 47 4.69 -0.58 6.97
CA TRP A 47 4.67 -1.97 6.53
C TRP A 47 5.54 -2.17 5.31
N CYS A 48 6.19 -3.31 5.25
CA CYS A 48 6.90 -3.75 4.05
C CYS A 48 6.79 -5.26 3.91
N GLY A 49 7.04 -5.73 2.72
CA GLY A 49 7.06 -7.16 2.42
C GLY A 49 7.59 -7.35 1.01
N GLY A 50 7.52 -8.55 0.50
CA GLY A 50 7.99 -8.77 -0.86
C GLY A 50 7.89 -10.22 -1.31
N ASP A 51 8.57 -10.50 -2.40
CA ASP A 51 8.56 -11.79 -3.05
C ASP A 51 9.91 -11.99 -3.74
N SER A 52 10.43 -13.20 -3.71
CA SER A 52 11.73 -13.50 -4.32
C SER A 52 11.69 -13.53 -5.84
N ALA A 53 10.50 -13.66 -6.44
CA ALA A 53 10.34 -13.72 -7.89
C ALA A 53 9.07 -12.98 -8.28
N THR A 54 9.20 -11.69 -8.58
CA THR A 54 8.04 -10.85 -8.83
C THR A 54 8.40 -9.74 -9.84
N THR A 55 7.50 -8.80 -10.02
CA THR A 55 7.69 -7.65 -10.91
C THR A 55 7.41 -6.36 -10.15
N ASN A 56 7.88 -5.27 -10.72
CA ASN A 56 7.62 -3.95 -10.13
C ASN A 56 6.11 -3.68 -10.03
N ASN A 57 5.36 -3.99 -11.10
CA ASN A 57 3.91 -3.75 -11.09
C ASN A 57 3.19 -4.55 -10.01
N ARG A 58 3.59 -5.80 -9.79
CA ARG A 58 2.99 -6.59 -8.72
C ARG A 58 3.30 -5.99 -7.35
N MET A 59 4.49 -5.48 -7.15
CA MET A 59 4.87 -4.86 -5.87
C MET A 59 4.13 -3.55 -5.65
N GLU A 60 3.89 -2.78 -6.71
CA GLU A 60 3.06 -1.59 -6.61
C GLU A 60 1.63 -1.92 -6.17
N LEU A 61 1.06 -2.98 -6.73
CA LEU A 61 -0.26 -3.46 -6.33
C LEU A 61 -0.27 -3.96 -4.89
N MET A 62 0.76 -4.69 -4.49
CA MET A 62 0.86 -5.22 -3.13
C MET A 62 0.91 -4.11 -2.09
N GLY A 63 1.62 -3.03 -2.38
CA GLY A 63 1.64 -1.88 -1.48
C GLY A 63 0.25 -1.33 -1.25
N ALA A 64 -0.52 -1.14 -2.32
CA ALA A 64 -1.89 -0.63 -2.22
C ALA A 64 -2.80 -1.63 -1.49
N ILE A 65 -2.65 -2.92 -1.77
CA ILE A 65 -3.45 -3.96 -1.11
C ILE A 65 -3.21 -3.95 0.39
N TYR A 66 -1.95 -3.88 0.82
CA TYR A 66 -1.64 -3.89 2.25
C TYR A 66 -2.01 -2.58 2.93
N ALA A 67 -2.03 -1.46 2.21
CA ALA A 67 -2.59 -0.23 2.75
C ALA A 67 -4.07 -0.43 3.08
N LEU A 68 -4.81 -1.09 2.20
CA LEU A 68 -6.22 -1.39 2.45
C LEU A 68 -6.41 -2.39 3.58
N ILE A 69 -5.61 -3.44 3.62
CA ILE A 69 -5.72 -4.47 4.66
C ILE A 69 -5.47 -3.89 6.05
N ASN A 70 -4.48 -3.01 6.17
CA ASN A 70 -4.01 -2.55 7.48
C ASN A 70 -4.66 -1.25 7.94
N SER A 71 -5.47 -0.60 7.12
CA SER A 71 -6.19 0.60 7.53
C SER A 71 -7.56 0.23 8.10
N PRO A 72 -8.06 1.00 9.09
CA PRO A 72 -9.38 0.72 9.66
C PRO A 72 -10.47 0.81 8.60
N THR A 73 -11.38 -0.16 8.58
CA THR A 73 -12.44 -0.22 7.57
C THR A 73 -13.50 0.86 7.76
N ASP A 74 -13.61 1.42 8.95
CA ASP A 74 -14.57 2.48 9.26
C ASP A 74 -14.03 3.88 8.99
N SER A 75 -12.79 4.00 8.52
CA SER A 75 -12.23 5.29 8.12
C SER A 75 -12.25 5.44 6.61
N THR A 76 -12.26 6.68 6.12
CA THR A 76 -11.94 6.92 4.73
C THR A 76 -10.44 6.70 4.54
N LEU A 77 -10.04 6.31 3.35
CA LEU A 77 -8.63 6.03 3.07
C LEU A 77 -8.19 6.82 1.85
N GLU A 78 -7.11 7.59 2.02
CA GLU A 78 -6.43 8.23 0.89
C GLU A 78 -5.18 7.44 0.60
N ILE A 79 -5.06 6.94 -0.62
CA ILE A 79 -3.84 6.24 -1.05
C ILE A 79 -3.07 7.14 -2.00
N TRP A 80 -1.83 7.42 -1.65
CA TRP A 80 -0.91 8.20 -2.46
C TRP A 80 0.13 7.28 -3.06
N THR A 81 0.26 7.30 -4.38
CA THR A 81 1.22 6.45 -5.10
C THR A 81 1.81 7.22 -6.27
N ASP A 82 3.04 6.89 -6.65
CA ASP A 82 3.63 7.41 -7.87
C ASP A 82 3.47 6.45 -9.05
N SER A 83 2.82 5.32 -8.83
CA SER A 83 2.64 4.31 -9.86
C SER A 83 1.55 4.69 -10.84
N SER A 84 1.91 5.01 -12.06
CA SER A 84 0.93 5.23 -13.12
C SER A 84 0.18 3.95 -13.45
N TYR A 85 0.80 2.79 -13.28
CA TYR A 85 0.15 1.51 -13.50
C TYR A 85 -1.04 1.31 -12.57
N VAL A 86 -0.86 1.56 -11.27
CA VAL A 86 -1.95 1.45 -10.30
C VAL A 86 -3.02 2.49 -10.57
N LYS A 87 -2.60 3.73 -10.81
CA LYS A 87 -3.53 4.82 -11.09
C LYS A 87 -4.39 4.51 -12.31
N ASN A 88 -3.77 4.13 -13.41
CA ASN A 88 -4.49 3.89 -14.66
C ASN A 88 -5.39 2.66 -14.54
N GLY A 89 -4.94 1.63 -13.85
CA GLY A 89 -5.75 0.45 -13.66
C GLY A 89 -7.04 0.76 -12.91
N ILE A 90 -6.93 1.51 -11.82
CA ILE A 90 -8.09 1.86 -11.00
C ILE A 90 -9.03 2.82 -11.75
N THR A 91 -8.49 3.79 -12.45
CA THR A 91 -9.30 4.85 -13.05
C THR A 91 -9.80 4.54 -14.45
N GLN A 92 -9.08 3.69 -15.20
CA GLN A 92 -9.36 3.49 -16.62
C GLN A 92 -9.62 2.05 -17.03
N TRP A 93 -8.94 1.07 -16.42
CA TRP A 93 -8.94 -0.30 -16.95
C TRP A 93 -9.86 -1.26 -16.22
N ILE A 94 -9.97 -1.12 -14.90
CA ILE A 94 -10.58 -2.16 -14.08
C ILE A 94 -12.05 -2.39 -14.39
N ASP A 95 -12.80 -1.35 -14.67
CA ASP A 95 -14.22 -1.48 -14.97
C ASP A 95 -14.43 -2.26 -16.27
N GLY A 96 -13.58 -2.01 -17.26
CA GLY A 96 -13.61 -2.75 -18.52
C GLY A 96 -13.26 -4.22 -18.31
N TRP A 97 -12.26 -4.49 -17.51
CA TRP A 97 -11.89 -5.87 -17.20
C TRP A 97 -13.01 -6.62 -16.52
N LYS A 98 -13.68 -5.98 -15.57
CA LYS A 98 -14.80 -6.60 -14.86
C LYS A 98 -15.93 -6.95 -15.83
N LYS A 99 -16.23 -6.05 -16.76
CA LYS A 99 -17.28 -6.29 -17.77
C LYS A 99 -16.94 -7.42 -18.70
N LYS A 100 -15.65 -7.64 -18.98
CA LYS A 100 -15.18 -8.68 -19.90
C LYS A 100 -14.76 -9.95 -19.17
N GLY A 101 -15.10 -10.10 -17.90
CA GLY A 101 -14.77 -11.30 -17.14
C GLY A 101 -13.28 -11.45 -16.89
N TRP A 102 -12.56 -10.32 -16.73
CA TRP A 102 -11.13 -10.29 -16.45
C TRP A 102 -10.28 -10.87 -17.58
N LYS A 103 -10.72 -10.65 -18.80
CA LYS A 103 -9.98 -11.09 -19.97
C LYS A 103 -9.65 -9.90 -20.87
N THR A 104 -8.50 -10.00 -21.55
CA THR A 104 -8.11 -9.01 -22.53
C THR A 104 -8.90 -9.18 -23.82
N ALA A 105 -8.70 -8.27 -24.77
CA ALA A 105 -9.33 -8.34 -26.08
C ALA A 105 -9.01 -9.67 -26.78
N ASN A 106 -7.85 -10.26 -26.52
CA ASN A 106 -7.43 -11.54 -27.10
C ASN A 106 -7.88 -12.73 -26.27
N LYS A 107 -8.82 -12.52 -25.33
CA LYS A 107 -9.39 -13.56 -24.47
C LYS A 107 -8.37 -14.22 -23.54
N LYS A 108 -7.25 -13.54 -23.29
CA LYS A 108 -6.25 -13.99 -22.32
C LYS A 108 -6.55 -13.37 -20.95
N PRO A 109 -6.16 -14.03 -19.85
CA PRO A 109 -6.34 -13.43 -18.52
C PRO A 109 -5.60 -12.09 -18.45
N VAL A 110 -6.21 -11.14 -17.72
CA VAL A 110 -5.57 -9.85 -17.47
C VAL A 110 -4.30 -10.07 -16.65
N ALA A 111 -3.21 -9.40 -17.04
CA ALA A 111 -1.97 -9.49 -16.28
C ALA A 111 -2.19 -9.05 -14.84
N ASN A 112 -1.64 -9.80 -13.90
CA ASN A 112 -1.78 -9.55 -12.46
C ASN A 112 -3.23 -9.58 -11.99
N GLN A 113 -4.06 -10.37 -12.67
CA GLN A 113 -5.48 -10.49 -12.38
C GLN A 113 -5.73 -10.80 -10.92
N ASP A 114 -4.95 -11.69 -10.33
CA ASP A 114 -5.09 -12.08 -8.93
C ASP A 114 -5.03 -10.87 -7.99
N LEU A 115 -4.03 -10.02 -8.20
CA LEU A 115 -3.85 -8.84 -7.35
C LEU A 115 -4.88 -7.76 -7.65
N TRP A 116 -5.24 -7.56 -8.92
CA TRP A 116 -6.26 -6.59 -9.28
C TRP A 116 -7.63 -6.96 -8.70
N GLN A 117 -7.96 -8.25 -8.70
CA GLN A 117 -9.22 -8.72 -8.12
C GLN A 117 -9.22 -8.52 -6.61
N GLN A 118 -8.11 -8.81 -5.95
CA GLN A 118 -8.00 -8.60 -4.51
C GLN A 118 -8.12 -7.12 -4.16
N LEU A 119 -7.44 -6.27 -4.90
CA LEU A 119 -7.51 -4.82 -4.70
C LEU A 119 -8.93 -4.30 -4.88
N ASP A 120 -9.59 -4.74 -5.95
CA ASP A 120 -10.96 -4.32 -6.23
C ASP A 120 -11.93 -4.73 -5.13
N GLU A 121 -11.81 -5.94 -4.66
CA GLU A 121 -12.64 -6.45 -3.58
C GLU A 121 -12.46 -5.65 -2.30
N LEU A 122 -11.21 -5.36 -1.94
CA LEU A 122 -10.92 -4.60 -0.74
C LEU A 122 -11.43 -3.16 -0.82
N ARG A 123 -11.32 -2.52 -1.97
CA ARG A 123 -11.74 -1.11 -2.11
C ARG A 123 -13.25 -0.93 -2.16
N GLN A 124 -13.99 -1.95 -2.59
CA GLN A 124 -15.44 -1.84 -2.72
C GLN A 124 -16.16 -1.69 -1.37
N ALA A 125 -15.57 -2.20 -0.32
CA ALA A 125 -16.19 -2.21 0.99
C ALA A 125 -16.02 -0.90 1.76
N ARG A 126 -15.37 0.11 1.15
CA ARG A 126 -15.00 1.31 1.89
C ARG A 126 -14.78 2.49 0.94
N ASP A 127 -14.65 3.67 1.53
CA ASP A 127 -14.43 4.91 0.79
C ASP A 127 -12.93 5.13 0.62
N VAL A 128 -12.44 4.97 -0.60
CA VAL A 128 -11.02 5.11 -0.95
C VAL A 128 -10.88 6.18 -2.00
N SER A 129 -9.98 7.14 -1.77
CA SER A 129 -9.59 8.10 -2.80
C SER A 129 -8.15 7.84 -3.21
N TRP A 130 -7.88 7.99 -4.50
CA TRP A 130 -6.57 7.69 -5.08
C TRP A 130 -5.91 8.98 -5.50
N HIS A 131 -4.66 9.17 -5.07
CA HIS A 131 -3.88 10.37 -5.34
C HIS A 131 -2.56 9.98 -5.97
N TRP A 132 -2.17 10.70 -7.00
CA TRP A 132 -0.94 10.40 -7.71
C TRP A 132 0.13 11.43 -7.37
N VAL A 133 1.27 10.94 -6.91
CA VAL A 133 2.44 11.77 -6.62
C VAL A 133 3.34 11.73 -7.84
N LYS A 134 3.68 12.90 -8.36
CA LYS A 134 4.55 12.99 -9.52
C LYS A 134 6.00 13.12 -9.03
N GLY A 135 6.72 12.02 -9.05
CA GLY A 135 8.09 11.97 -8.57
C GLY A 135 8.16 11.82 -7.06
N HIS A 136 9.36 11.62 -6.57
CA HIS A 136 9.60 11.35 -5.15
C HIS A 136 10.12 12.58 -4.40
N ALA A 137 10.74 13.51 -5.10
CA ALA A 137 11.47 14.59 -4.48
C ALA A 137 10.57 15.47 -3.61
N GLY A 138 10.96 15.67 -2.37
CA GLY A 138 10.29 16.59 -1.47
C GLY A 138 9.00 16.09 -0.85
N HIS A 139 8.60 14.83 -1.11
CA HIS A 139 7.38 14.28 -0.55
C HIS A 139 7.73 13.24 0.51
N GLU A 140 7.65 13.64 1.78
CA GLU A 140 8.12 12.81 2.89
C GLU A 140 7.44 11.44 2.94
N GLY A 141 6.12 11.39 2.81
CA GLY A 141 5.39 10.13 2.86
C GLY A 141 5.81 9.19 1.73
N ASN A 142 5.97 9.73 0.53
CA ASN A 142 6.39 8.95 -0.61
C ASN A 142 7.82 8.44 -0.44
N GLU A 143 8.70 9.25 0.14
CA GLU A 143 10.06 8.82 0.43
C GLU A 143 10.08 7.68 1.44
N LYS A 144 9.20 7.73 2.44
CA LYS A 144 9.08 6.64 3.43
C LYS A 144 8.58 5.36 2.78
N ALA A 145 7.61 5.46 1.90
CA ALA A 145 7.12 4.29 1.17
C ALA A 145 8.21 3.68 0.29
N ASP A 146 9.00 4.52 -0.37
CA ASP A 146 10.13 4.06 -1.17
C ASP A 146 11.14 3.31 -0.31
N ALA A 147 11.51 3.87 0.83
CA ALA A 147 12.44 3.22 1.75
C ALA A 147 11.90 1.88 2.24
N LEU A 148 10.59 1.80 2.51
CA LEU A 148 9.97 0.55 2.93
C LEU A 148 9.98 -0.49 1.82
N ALA A 149 9.73 -0.09 0.58
CA ALA A 149 9.80 -1.01 -0.55
C ALA A 149 11.21 -1.58 -0.69
N ASN A 150 12.22 -0.75 -0.54
CA ASN A 150 13.61 -1.21 -0.60
C ASN A 150 13.96 -2.11 0.58
N LEU A 151 13.45 -1.82 1.76
CA LEU A 151 13.61 -2.69 2.91
C LEU A 151 12.94 -4.05 2.66
N GLY A 152 11.80 -4.04 2.01
CA GLY A 152 11.13 -5.28 1.60
C GLY A 152 12.01 -6.14 0.71
N VAL A 153 12.70 -5.53 -0.26
CA VAL A 153 13.65 -6.24 -1.11
C VAL A 153 14.77 -6.85 -0.27
N GLU A 154 15.34 -6.07 0.65
CA GLU A 154 16.43 -6.55 1.50
C GLU A 154 15.98 -7.73 2.36
N ARG A 155 14.79 -7.65 2.93
CA ARG A 155 14.25 -8.73 3.74
C ARG A 155 14.01 -10.00 2.92
N VAL A 156 13.52 -9.85 1.69
CA VAL A 156 13.36 -11.00 0.78
C VAL A 156 14.69 -11.66 0.51
N LEU A 157 15.71 -10.86 0.25
CA LEU A 157 17.06 -11.39 -0.01
C LEU A 157 17.64 -12.09 1.22
N ALA A 158 17.18 -11.70 2.40
CA ALA A 158 17.57 -12.36 3.66
C ALA A 158 16.66 -13.54 4.03
N GLY A 159 15.70 -13.88 3.17
CA GLY A 159 14.81 -15.02 3.40
C GLY A 159 13.52 -14.67 4.14
N ASN A 160 13.17 -13.39 4.28
CA ASN A 160 12.01 -12.94 5.05
C ASN A 160 11.04 -12.15 4.16
N PRO A 161 10.22 -12.81 3.33
CA PRO A 161 9.32 -12.09 2.45
C PRO A 161 8.01 -11.61 3.10
N ASP A 162 7.70 -12.07 4.29
CA ASP A 162 6.40 -11.85 4.92
C ASP A 162 6.17 -10.38 5.27
N PRO A 163 4.89 -9.95 5.30
CA PRO A 163 4.56 -8.58 5.73
C PRO A 163 5.10 -8.29 7.12
N TYR A 164 5.63 -7.09 7.29
CA TYR A 164 6.35 -6.71 8.50
C TYR A 164 6.08 -5.24 8.80
N ASN A 165 5.51 -4.97 9.98
CA ASN A 165 5.30 -3.59 10.44
C ASN A 165 6.54 -3.17 11.23
N THR A 166 7.35 -2.30 10.65
CA THR A 166 8.64 -1.93 11.24
C THR A 166 8.45 -1.20 12.58
N ILE A 167 7.40 -0.43 12.72
CA ILE A 167 7.13 0.34 13.93
C ILE A 167 6.66 -0.59 15.05
N ALA A 168 5.68 -1.44 14.78
CA ALA A 168 5.17 -2.38 15.77
C ALA A 168 6.25 -3.36 16.20
N ALA A 169 7.05 -3.86 15.25
CA ALA A 169 8.12 -4.79 15.55
C ALA A 169 9.19 -4.15 16.41
N THR A 170 9.55 -2.89 16.15
CA THR A 170 10.51 -2.17 16.96
C THR A 170 10.00 -2.02 18.40
N ASN A 171 8.76 -1.62 18.54
CA ASN A 171 8.15 -1.48 19.86
C ASN A 171 8.08 -2.82 20.59
N THR A 172 7.70 -3.87 19.88
CA THR A 172 7.62 -5.21 20.42
C THR A 172 9.00 -5.72 20.84
N GLN A 173 10.01 -5.47 20.04
CA GLN A 173 11.37 -5.86 20.37
C GLN A 173 11.86 -5.18 21.63
N SER A 174 11.63 -3.90 21.77
CA SER A 174 12.00 -3.19 22.98
C SER A 174 11.35 -3.80 24.22
N THR A 175 10.07 -4.09 24.13
CA THR A 175 9.33 -4.72 25.22
C THR A 175 9.88 -6.11 25.54
N LYS A 176 10.13 -6.90 24.50
CA LYS A 176 10.67 -8.25 24.69
C LYS A 176 12.05 -8.24 25.28
N GLU A 177 12.90 -7.32 24.87
CA GLU A 177 14.23 -7.19 25.44
C GLU A 177 14.19 -6.93 26.93
N VAL A 178 13.31 -6.01 27.35
CA VAL A 178 13.12 -5.73 28.77
C VAL A 178 12.68 -6.99 29.52
N LYS A 179 11.76 -7.77 28.94
CA LYS A 179 11.27 -8.99 29.58
C LYS A 179 12.29 -10.11 29.59
N LYS A 180 13.14 -10.19 28.57
CA LYS A 180 14.12 -11.27 28.45
C LYS A 180 15.34 -11.08 29.32
N LYS A 181 15.61 -9.87 29.72
CA LYS A 181 16.75 -9.62 30.60
C LYS A 181 16.39 -10.05 32.00
N PRO A 182 17.01 -11.11 32.48
CA PRO A 182 16.74 -11.57 33.84
C PRO A 182 17.27 -10.58 34.85
#